data_a4e1defe938e2fbd764362749910268d
#
_entry.id   a4e1defe938e2fbd764362749910268d
#
_cell.length_a   1.000
_cell.length_b   1.000
_cell.length_c   1.000
_cell.angle_alpha   90.00
_cell.angle_beta   90.00
_cell.angle_gamma   90.00
#
_symmetry.space_group_name_H-M   'P 1'
#
loop_
_entity.id
_entity.type
_entity.pdbx_description
1 polymer ?
#
loop_
_entity_poly.entity_id
_entity_poly.type
_entity_poly.pdbx_seq_one_letter_code
_entity_poly.pdbx_strand_id
1 'polypeptide(L)'
;MPTTPSPFTRKPPAAPTVAQLIRFGAREFDAAGLAYGHGTVDARDDAAALVFHALGLDHADAGTAYTVKPGKPQVEQVLGLFAERLRRRVPVAYLMGRMWFAGLEFEVDPRVIVPRSPFAELIAAGFAPWIEPGRVQRLVDLGTGSGCIAIACALRFPQA
;
A
#
# COMPACT_ATOMS: atom_id res chain seq x y z
N MET A 1 -3.79 -10.86 33.35
CA MET A 1 -4.18 -10.20 32.09
C MET A 1 -4.76 -11.26 31.18
N PRO A 2 -6.02 -11.17 30.73
CA PRO A 2 -6.52 -12.12 29.75
C PRO A 2 -5.70 -12.00 28.46
N THR A 3 -5.10 -13.09 28.02
CA THR A 3 -4.38 -13.17 26.74
C THR A 3 -5.41 -13.04 25.63
N THR A 4 -5.36 -11.94 24.88
CA THR A 4 -6.17 -11.78 23.68
C THR A 4 -5.90 -12.98 22.76
N PRO A 5 -6.91 -13.70 22.27
CA PRO A 5 -6.71 -14.84 21.39
C PRO A 5 -5.94 -14.42 20.14
N SER A 6 -5.07 -15.32 19.66
CA SER A 6 -4.32 -15.07 18.42
C SER A 6 -5.28 -14.79 17.27
N PRO A 7 -5.06 -13.73 16.47
CA PRO A 7 -5.89 -13.46 15.30
C PRO A 7 -5.60 -14.43 14.14
N PHE A 8 -4.54 -15.24 14.25
CA PHE A 8 -4.12 -16.16 13.21
C PHE A 8 -4.79 -17.53 13.38
N THR A 9 -5.22 -18.12 12.27
CA THR A 9 -5.77 -19.46 12.21
C THR A 9 -4.69 -20.54 12.21
N ARG A 10 -3.46 -20.16 11.83
CA ARG A 10 -2.28 -21.02 11.75
C ARG A 10 -1.16 -20.51 12.65
N LYS A 11 -0.27 -21.42 13.04
CA LYS A 11 0.95 -21.03 13.76
C LYS A 11 1.91 -20.28 12.81
N PRO A 12 2.38 -19.08 13.21
CA PRO A 12 3.41 -18.38 12.44
C PRO A 12 4.70 -19.20 12.30
N PRO A 13 5.42 -19.06 11.19
CA PRO A 13 6.70 -19.75 10.98
C PRO A 13 7.77 -19.25 11.98
N ALA A 14 8.65 -20.15 12.44
CA ALA A 14 9.61 -19.84 13.50
C ALA A 14 10.79 -18.97 13.06
N ALA A 15 11.30 -19.19 11.86
CA ALA A 15 12.43 -18.44 11.29
C ALA A 15 12.21 -18.27 9.78
N PRO A 16 11.20 -17.47 9.38
CA PRO A 16 10.78 -17.38 7.99
C PRO A 16 11.74 -16.55 7.14
N THR A 17 11.75 -16.82 5.84
CA THR A 17 12.18 -15.86 4.85
C THR A 17 11.07 -14.84 4.60
N VAL A 18 11.40 -13.71 3.97
CA VAL A 18 10.42 -12.72 3.51
C VAL A 18 9.31 -13.38 2.68
N ALA A 19 9.67 -14.25 1.72
CA ALA A 19 8.68 -14.97 0.92
C ALA A 19 7.77 -15.88 1.76
N GLN A 20 8.26 -16.46 2.84
CA GLN A 20 7.45 -17.28 3.74
C GLN A 20 6.50 -16.44 4.60
N LEU A 21 6.93 -15.25 5.05
CA LEU A 21 6.07 -14.29 5.74
C LEU A 21 4.92 -13.81 4.85
N ILE A 22 5.23 -13.43 3.61
CA ILE A 22 4.22 -13.00 2.63
C ILE A 22 3.20 -14.12 2.39
N ARG A 23 3.66 -15.36 2.15
CA ARG A 23 2.74 -16.50 1.97
C ARG A 23 1.90 -16.80 3.21
N PHE A 24 2.47 -16.64 4.40
CA PHE A 24 1.73 -16.80 5.65
C PHE A 24 0.63 -15.74 5.77
N GLY A 25 0.98 -14.45 5.62
CA GLY A 25 0.02 -13.34 5.68
C GLY A 25 -1.11 -13.49 4.66
N ALA A 26 -0.76 -13.78 3.39
CA ALA A 26 -1.73 -13.97 2.33
C ALA A 26 -2.78 -15.06 2.69
N ARG A 27 -2.33 -16.21 3.19
CA ARG A 27 -3.24 -17.31 3.58
C ARG A 27 -4.16 -16.93 4.75
N GLU A 28 -3.67 -16.16 5.71
CA GLU A 28 -4.48 -15.70 6.84
C GLU A 28 -5.49 -14.64 6.40
N PHE A 29 -5.11 -13.73 5.48
CA PHE A 29 -5.98 -12.70 4.94
C PHE A 29 -7.09 -13.29 4.06
N ASP A 30 -6.78 -14.27 3.19
CA ASP A 30 -7.76 -15.00 2.41
C ASP A 30 -8.73 -15.78 3.30
N ALA A 31 -8.21 -16.49 4.30
CA ALA A 31 -9.04 -17.25 5.26
C ALA A 31 -9.98 -16.34 6.06
N ALA A 32 -9.60 -15.11 6.30
CA ALA A 32 -10.42 -14.11 6.98
C ALA A 32 -11.42 -13.40 6.05
N GLY A 33 -11.39 -13.65 4.73
CA GLY A 33 -12.25 -12.99 3.75
C GLY A 33 -12.09 -11.47 3.78
N LEU A 34 -10.86 -10.97 3.71
CA LEU A 34 -10.60 -9.54 3.66
C LEU A 34 -10.94 -8.97 2.29
N ALA A 35 -11.36 -7.70 2.25
CA ALA A 35 -11.55 -6.96 1.00
C ALA A 35 -10.25 -6.29 0.56
N TYR A 36 -10.00 -6.32 -0.75
CA TYR A 36 -8.84 -5.72 -1.43
C TYR A 36 -9.29 -4.63 -2.40
N GLY A 37 -8.37 -4.06 -3.19
CA GLY A 37 -8.70 -3.03 -4.18
C GLY A 37 -8.52 -1.60 -3.67
N HIS A 38 -7.86 -1.43 -2.52
CA HIS A 38 -7.51 -0.13 -1.95
C HIS A 38 -6.00 0.14 -2.06
N GLY A 39 -5.45 -0.05 -3.28
CA GLY A 39 -4.03 0.09 -3.57
C GLY A 39 -3.29 -1.24 -3.72
N THR A 40 -3.93 -2.34 -3.37
CA THR A 40 -3.48 -3.72 -3.55
C THR A 40 -4.59 -4.51 -4.24
N VAL A 41 -4.23 -5.55 -4.98
CA VAL A 41 -5.21 -6.31 -5.78
C VAL A 41 -5.68 -7.60 -5.11
N ASP A 42 -4.87 -8.17 -4.22
CA ASP A 42 -5.15 -9.43 -3.53
C ASP A 42 -4.47 -9.54 -2.16
N ALA A 43 -4.66 -10.67 -1.50
CA ALA A 43 -4.08 -10.99 -0.20
C ALA A 43 -2.55 -11.01 -0.22
N ARG A 44 -1.95 -11.43 -1.32
CA ARG A 44 -0.50 -11.52 -1.45
C ARG A 44 0.12 -10.13 -1.55
N ASP A 45 -0.52 -9.23 -2.29
CA ASP A 45 -0.09 -7.85 -2.40
C ASP A 45 -0.20 -7.13 -1.04
N ASP A 46 -1.32 -7.32 -0.32
CA ASP A 46 -1.49 -6.78 1.04
C ASP A 46 -0.36 -7.28 1.97
N ALA A 47 -0.10 -8.59 1.97
CA ALA A 47 0.94 -9.16 2.80
C ALA A 47 2.34 -8.69 2.39
N ALA A 48 2.62 -8.57 1.09
CA ALA A 48 3.89 -8.07 0.58
C ALA A 48 4.11 -6.61 0.98
N ALA A 49 3.12 -5.75 0.80
CA ALA A 49 3.18 -4.34 1.18
C ALA A 49 3.53 -4.18 2.67
N LEU A 50 2.85 -4.91 3.56
CA LEU A 50 3.10 -4.84 4.99
C LEU A 50 4.48 -5.39 5.38
N VAL A 51 4.95 -6.49 4.75
CA VAL A 51 6.29 -7.05 5.00
C VAL A 51 7.37 -6.07 4.55
N PHE A 52 7.28 -5.54 3.33
CA PHE A 52 8.24 -4.59 2.80
C PHE A 52 8.28 -3.30 3.63
N HIS A 53 7.12 -2.79 4.02
CA HIS A 53 7.02 -1.63 4.91
C HIS A 53 7.70 -1.88 6.27
N ALA A 54 7.38 -2.99 6.94
CA ALA A 54 7.92 -3.30 8.26
C ALA A 54 9.44 -3.51 8.26
N LEU A 55 9.98 -4.04 7.15
CA LEU A 55 11.40 -4.36 7.02
C LEU A 55 12.21 -3.25 6.34
N GLY A 56 11.57 -2.16 5.89
CA GLY A 56 12.22 -1.08 5.16
C GLY A 56 12.83 -1.56 3.83
N LEU A 57 12.20 -2.53 3.16
CA LEU A 57 12.67 -3.08 1.89
C LEU A 57 12.13 -2.26 0.71
N ASP A 58 12.96 -2.11 -0.33
CA ASP A 58 12.52 -1.51 -1.59
C ASP A 58 11.90 -2.58 -2.52
N HIS A 59 10.82 -2.22 -3.19
CA HIS A 59 10.20 -3.08 -4.20
C HIS A 59 11.10 -3.29 -5.43
N ALA A 60 12.02 -2.38 -5.71
CA ALA A 60 13.02 -2.53 -6.76
C ALA A 60 13.94 -3.73 -6.51
N ASP A 61 14.19 -4.08 -5.25
CA ASP A 61 15.07 -5.17 -4.83
C ASP A 61 14.30 -6.49 -4.55
N ALA A 62 13.04 -6.58 -4.94
CA ALA A 62 12.17 -7.71 -4.61
C ALA A 62 12.81 -9.07 -4.91
N GLY A 63 13.56 -9.20 -6.00
CA GLY A 63 14.20 -10.47 -6.40
C GLY A 63 15.13 -11.04 -5.34
N THR A 64 15.92 -10.21 -4.67
CA THR A 64 16.84 -10.62 -3.59
C THR A 64 16.17 -10.61 -2.22
N ALA A 65 15.24 -9.67 -2.00
CA ALA A 65 14.54 -9.49 -0.74
C ALA A 65 13.78 -10.75 -0.29
N TYR A 66 13.18 -11.50 -1.20
CA TYR A 66 12.37 -12.69 -0.88
C TYR A 66 13.13 -13.79 -0.14
N THR A 67 14.45 -13.90 -0.31
CA THR A 67 15.30 -14.91 0.34
C THR A 67 15.85 -14.46 1.70
N VAL A 68 15.74 -13.17 2.01
CA VAL A 68 16.20 -12.60 3.29
C VAL A 68 15.46 -13.26 4.46
N LYS A 69 16.19 -13.53 5.54
CA LYS A 69 15.65 -14.03 6.81
C LYS A 69 15.67 -12.89 7.84
N PRO A 70 14.55 -12.26 8.12
CA PRO A 70 14.46 -11.22 9.13
C PRO A 70 14.78 -11.76 10.53
N GLY A 71 15.34 -10.91 11.39
CA GLY A 71 15.53 -11.23 12.80
C GLY A 71 14.20 -11.35 13.54
N LYS A 72 14.24 -11.97 14.72
CA LYS A 72 13.02 -12.20 15.53
C LYS A 72 12.21 -10.91 15.79
N PRO A 73 12.81 -9.77 16.18
CA PRO A 73 12.06 -8.52 16.39
C PRO A 73 11.33 -8.04 15.12
N GLN A 74 11.98 -8.19 13.95
CA GLN A 74 11.40 -7.81 12.67
C GLN A 74 10.21 -8.72 12.30
N VAL A 75 10.33 -10.02 12.54
CA VAL A 75 9.21 -10.97 12.36
C VAL A 75 8.04 -10.60 13.24
N GLU A 76 8.29 -10.27 14.52
CA GLU A 76 7.26 -9.84 15.46
C GLU A 76 6.55 -8.55 14.99
N GLN A 77 7.31 -7.59 14.44
CA GLN A 77 6.75 -6.37 13.86
C GLN A 77 5.81 -6.67 12.68
N VAL A 78 6.24 -7.52 11.74
CA VAL A 78 5.41 -7.96 10.61
C VAL A 78 4.13 -8.64 11.09
N LEU A 79 4.25 -9.59 12.03
CA LEU A 79 3.09 -10.29 12.59
C LEU A 79 2.15 -9.33 13.33
N GLY A 80 2.67 -8.29 13.97
CA GLY A 80 1.87 -7.22 14.57
C GLY A 80 1.01 -6.50 13.53
N LEU A 81 1.58 -6.12 12.39
CA LEU A 81 0.83 -5.48 11.29
C LEU A 81 -0.22 -6.43 10.68
N PHE A 82 0.12 -7.71 10.50
CA PHE A 82 -0.85 -8.70 10.04
C PHE A 82 -2.02 -8.85 11.02
N ALA A 83 -1.73 -8.89 12.31
CA ALA A 83 -2.75 -8.94 13.35
C ALA A 83 -3.67 -7.71 13.32
N GLU A 84 -3.10 -6.52 13.13
CA GLU A 84 -3.88 -5.28 12.97
C GLU A 84 -4.76 -5.32 11.72
N ARG A 85 -4.22 -5.78 10.58
CA ARG A 85 -4.98 -5.93 9.33
C ARG A 85 -6.18 -6.86 9.51
N LEU A 86 -5.98 -7.99 10.18
CA LEU A 86 -7.03 -8.97 10.47
C LEU A 86 -8.11 -8.42 11.42
N ARG A 87 -7.69 -7.76 12.51
CA ARG A 87 -8.63 -7.25 13.52
C ARG A 87 -9.42 -6.03 13.04
N ARG A 88 -8.74 -5.07 12.45
CA ARG A 88 -9.34 -3.80 12.06
C ARG A 88 -9.98 -3.82 10.68
N ARG A 89 -9.58 -4.77 9.82
CA ARG A 89 -10.05 -4.90 8.43
C ARG A 89 -9.91 -3.61 7.59
N VAL A 90 -8.96 -2.75 7.97
CA VAL A 90 -8.68 -1.50 7.25
C VAL A 90 -7.65 -1.71 6.14
N PRO A 91 -7.70 -0.94 5.04
CA PRO A 91 -6.70 -1.00 3.98
C PRO A 91 -5.26 -0.89 4.49
N VAL A 92 -4.34 -1.63 3.87
CA VAL A 92 -2.91 -1.62 4.27
C VAL A 92 -2.28 -0.23 4.19
N ALA A 93 -2.73 0.61 3.27
CA ALA A 93 -2.27 1.99 3.14
C ALA A 93 -2.43 2.77 4.46
N TYR A 94 -3.54 2.59 5.18
CA TYR A 94 -3.76 3.23 6.48
C TYR A 94 -2.93 2.64 7.61
N LEU A 95 -2.56 1.35 7.52
CA LEU A 95 -1.65 0.73 8.49
C LEU A 95 -0.20 1.18 8.27
N MET A 96 0.18 1.43 7.01
CA MET A 96 1.50 1.94 6.64
C MET A 96 1.61 3.46 6.80
N GLY A 97 0.48 4.19 6.82
CA GLY A 97 0.42 5.65 6.83
C GLY A 97 0.85 6.28 5.51
N ARG A 98 0.98 5.51 4.44
CA ARG A 98 1.47 5.97 3.14
C ARG A 98 0.91 5.17 1.98
N MET A 99 0.85 5.84 0.82
CA MET A 99 0.43 5.26 -0.46
C MET A 99 1.12 5.94 -1.63
N TRP A 100 1.36 5.18 -2.70
CA TRP A 100 1.91 5.70 -3.95
C TRP A 100 0.81 6.02 -4.95
N PHE A 101 0.90 7.18 -5.59
CA PHE A 101 0.04 7.60 -6.69
C PHE A 101 0.83 8.39 -7.72
N ALA A 102 0.71 8.05 -9.00
CA ALA A 102 1.42 8.72 -10.11
C ALA A 102 2.93 8.88 -9.88
N GLY A 103 3.59 7.88 -9.25
CA GLY A 103 5.02 7.90 -8.94
C GLY A 103 5.42 8.72 -7.71
N LEU A 104 4.45 9.28 -6.99
CA LEU A 104 4.66 10.09 -5.77
C LEU A 104 4.20 9.33 -4.54
N GLU A 105 4.92 9.47 -3.42
CA GLU A 105 4.50 8.97 -2.12
C GLU A 105 3.66 10.04 -1.40
N PHE A 106 2.50 9.60 -0.86
CA PHE A 106 1.58 10.44 -0.09
C PHE A 106 1.39 9.87 1.30
N GLU A 107 1.39 10.73 2.31
CA GLU A 107 0.88 10.39 3.63
C GLU A 107 -0.62 10.19 3.55
N VAL A 108 -1.12 9.12 4.16
CA VAL A 108 -2.55 8.80 4.19
C VAL A 108 -2.98 8.31 5.55
N ASP A 109 -4.21 8.68 5.93
CA ASP A 109 -4.89 8.18 7.11
C ASP A 109 -6.41 8.05 6.85
N PRO A 110 -7.21 7.48 7.78
CA PRO A 110 -8.63 7.25 7.58
C PRO A 110 -9.50 8.49 7.36
N ARG A 111 -8.97 9.72 7.48
CA ARG A 111 -9.71 10.96 7.21
C ARG A 111 -9.92 11.22 5.74
N VAL A 112 -9.11 10.59 4.87
CA VAL A 112 -9.20 10.72 3.42
C VAL A 112 -9.26 9.35 2.76
N ILE A 113 -9.85 9.28 1.56
CA ILE A 113 -9.83 8.07 0.74
C ILE A 113 -8.40 7.73 0.32
N VAL A 114 -8.05 6.44 0.29
CA VAL A 114 -6.75 5.97 -0.23
C VAL A 114 -6.53 6.50 -1.65
N PRO A 115 -5.40 7.17 -1.95
CA PRO A 115 -5.06 7.63 -3.28
C PRO A 115 -5.05 6.49 -4.29
N ARG A 116 -6.05 6.45 -5.16
CA ARG A 116 -6.16 5.48 -6.26
C ARG A 116 -7.05 6.07 -7.34
N SER A 117 -6.60 6.10 -8.56
CA SER A 117 -7.40 6.58 -9.66
C SER A 117 -6.74 6.21 -10.99
N PRO A 118 -7.51 5.86 -12.04
CA PRO A 118 -6.99 5.72 -13.39
C PRO A 118 -6.45 7.05 -13.95
N PHE A 119 -6.70 8.16 -13.28
CA PHE A 119 -6.16 9.46 -13.66
C PHE A 119 -4.62 9.50 -13.65
N ALA A 120 -3.91 8.62 -12.93
CA ALA A 120 -2.46 8.56 -12.96
C ALA A 120 -1.92 8.41 -14.39
N GLU A 121 -2.52 7.51 -15.18
CA GLU A 121 -2.13 7.29 -16.58
C GLU A 121 -2.50 8.49 -17.46
N LEU A 122 -3.67 9.09 -17.26
CA LEU A 122 -4.11 10.28 -18.00
C LEU A 122 -3.20 11.47 -17.69
N ILE A 123 -2.82 11.68 -16.43
CA ILE A 123 -1.89 12.73 -16.03
C ILE A 123 -0.53 12.52 -16.70
N ALA A 124 0.01 11.30 -16.66
CA ALA A 124 1.29 10.98 -17.32
C ALA A 124 1.24 11.27 -18.81
N ALA A 125 0.14 10.92 -19.48
CA ALA A 125 -0.10 11.23 -20.90
C ALA A 125 -0.42 12.72 -21.17
N GLY A 126 -0.51 13.57 -20.15
CA GLY A 126 -0.90 14.98 -20.29
C GLY A 126 -2.32 15.16 -20.81
N PHE A 127 -3.20 14.19 -20.54
CA PHE A 127 -4.58 14.12 -21.04
C PHE A 127 -4.72 14.13 -22.57
N ALA A 128 -3.66 13.72 -23.28
CA ALA A 128 -3.75 13.53 -24.71
C ALA A 128 -4.71 12.38 -25.04
N PRO A 129 -5.50 12.42 -26.15
CA PRO A 129 -5.54 13.48 -27.18
C PRO A 129 -6.54 14.61 -26.91
N TRP A 130 -7.18 14.64 -25.71
CA TRP A 130 -8.32 15.54 -25.45
C TRP A 130 -7.93 17.00 -25.23
N ILE A 131 -6.70 17.26 -24.76
CA ILE A 131 -6.18 18.61 -24.56
C ILE A 131 -4.75 18.72 -25.07
N GLU A 132 -4.32 19.96 -25.34
CA GLU A 132 -2.92 20.32 -25.63
C GLU A 132 -2.23 20.69 -24.32
N PRO A 133 -1.29 19.90 -23.80
CA PRO A 133 -0.69 20.12 -22.49
C PRO A 133 -0.07 21.51 -22.32
N GLY A 134 0.56 22.05 -23.35
CA GLY A 134 1.22 23.38 -23.34
C GLY A 134 0.27 24.57 -23.25
N ARG A 135 -1.04 24.35 -23.42
CA ARG A 135 -2.07 25.40 -23.33
C ARG A 135 -2.82 25.42 -21.99
N VAL A 136 -2.54 24.45 -21.12
CA VAL A 136 -3.19 24.41 -19.79
C VAL A 136 -2.60 25.51 -18.93
N GLN A 137 -3.44 26.44 -18.47
CA GLN A 137 -3.05 27.55 -17.62
C GLN A 137 -3.73 27.51 -16.24
N ARG A 138 -4.73 26.65 -16.07
CA ARG A 138 -5.46 26.52 -14.82
C ARG A 138 -6.03 25.13 -14.68
N LEU A 139 -5.89 24.56 -13.49
CA LEU A 139 -6.42 23.27 -13.09
C LEU A 139 -7.31 23.45 -11.86
N VAL A 140 -8.42 22.75 -11.82
CA VAL A 140 -9.32 22.70 -10.66
C VAL A 140 -9.61 21.25 -10.34
N ASP A 141 -9.34 20.84 -9.10
CA ASP A 141 -9.65 19.51 -8.57
C ASP A 141 -10.80 19.64 -7.57
N LEU A 142 -11.97 19.11 -7.93
CA LEU A 142 -13.17 19.15 -7.09
C LEU A 142 -13.26 17.84 -6.29
N GLY A 143 -13.38 17.96 -4.96
CA GLY A 143 -13.40 16.82 -4.06
C GLY A 143 -12.00 16.21 -3.88
N THR A 144 -11.01 17.03 -3.76
CA THR A 144 -9.58 16.76 -3.85
C THR A 144 -9.07 15.62 -2.92
N GLY A 145 -9.78 15.28 -1.85
CA GLY A 145 -9.38 14.25 -0.90
C GLY A 145 -7.98 14.52 -0.31
N SER A 146 -7.01 13.62 -0.59
CA SER A 146 -5.61 13.80 -0.19
C SER A 146 -4.84 14.84 -1.02
N GLY A 147 -5.44 15.39 -2.06
CA GLY A 147 -4.76 16.28 -3.01
C GLY A 147 -3.89 15.57 -4.03
N CYS A 148 -3.87 14.26 -4.07
CA CYS A 148 -2.94 13.49 -4.90
C CYS A 148 -3.08 13.78 -6.39
N ILE A 149 -4.30 13.96 -6.90
CA ILE A 149 -4.56 14.32 -8.30
C ILE A 149 -4.07 15.74 -8.58
N ALA A 150 -4.45 16.71 -7.73
CA ALA A 150 -4.03 18.10 -7.88
C ALA A 150 -2.49 18.23 -7.87
N ILE A 151 -1.80 17.57 -6.95
CA ILE A 151 -0.34 17.61 -6.83
C ILE A 151 0.31 16.97 -8.06
N ALA A 152 -0.15 15.78 -8.48
CA ALA A 152 0.38 15.12 -9.68
C ALA A 152 0.15 15.96 -10.94
N CYS A 153 -1.02 16.61 -11.06
CA CYS A 153 -1.30 17.54 -12.15
C CYS A 153 -0.40 18.77 -12.10
N ALA A 154 -0.17 19.38 -10.93
CA ALA A 154 0.70 20.55 -10.79
C ALA A 154 2.14 20.23 -11.23
N LEU A 155 2.65 19.04 -10.94
CA LEU A 155 3.97 18.61 -11.39
C LEU A 155 4.00 18.35 -12.90
N ARG A 156 2.91 17.87 -13.48
CA ARG A 156 2.82 17.59 -14.93
C ARG A 156 2.61 18.85 -15.77
N PHE A 157 1.97 19.86 -15.19
CA PHE A 157 1.63 21.14 -15.86
C PHE A 157 2.17 22.33 -15.06
N PRO A 158 3.50 22.52 -15.01
CA PRO A 158 4.12 23.54 -14.14
C PRO A 158 3.79 24.98 -14.53
N GLN A 159 3.19 25.19 -15.71
CA GLN A 159 2.74 26.50 -16.17
C GLN A 159 1.29 26.84 -15.77
N ALA A 160 0.54 25.89 -15.21
CA ALA A 160 -0.86 26.04 -14.84
C ALA A 160 -1.06 26.63 -13.44
#